data_047bc10c5277250b1b141777cd06d9be
#
_entry.id   047bc10c5277250b1b141777cd06d9be
#
_cell.length_a   1.000
_cell.length_b   1.000
_cell.length_c   1.000
_cell.angle_alpha   90.00
_cell.angle_beta   90.00
_cell.angle_gamma   90.00
#
_symmetry.space_group_name_H-M   'P 1'
#
loop_
_entity.id
_entity.type
_entity.pdbx_description
1 polymer ?
#
loop_
_entity_poly.entity_id
_entity_poly.type
_entity_poly.pdbx_seq_one_letter_code
_entity_poly.pdbx_strand_id
1 'polypeptide(L)'
;MKQGKIAENVLKRSVLKPIQSHTEKKANGAVTGSDCAFLAYKMQTISLPVAGDVLMRHGIYAAVNALAAAGYTPQNILLGISIPERMREIRLKAMMEAAQDVCMQENLQILGGHTEVSDAVSTPVLSVTATGTGAAPAEKKATGLDIVVTKYIGMEAAALLAQEKEAQLLARFPKVMVEKAKGFEKYLSILPEAATAGKSGVSFMQAVREGGIFASLWELAERAGVGLHIDLMKIPMDQTVVEICNYYDLNPYEILSSGSALLFAKQGQQLCEELEEIGIPAAVIGQTTDGNDRIIQNGEEIRYLDLPKPDQIRKILNYTAKMASKGE
;
A
#
# COMPACT_ATOMS: atom_id res chain seq x y z
N MET A 1 -5.68 -21.62 -2.69
CA MET A 1 -5.08 -20.29 -2.87
C MET A 1 -4.64 -19.80 -1.51
N LYS A 2 -3.53 -19.06 -1.41
CA LYS A 2 -3.07 -18.49 -0.11
C LYS A 2 -3.88 -17.22 0.21
N GLN A 3 -4.03 -16.89 1.50
CA GLN A 3 -4.64 -15.64 1.94
C GLN A 3 -3.84 -14.43 1.44
N GLY A 4 -4.54 -13.33 1.11
CA GLY A 4 -3.93 -12.09 0.65
C GLY A 4 -4.11 -11.88 -0.85
N LYS A 5 -3.25 -11.05 -1.42
CA LYS A 5 -3.26 -10.75 -2.86
C LYS A 5 -3.10 -12.05 -3.67
N ILE A 6 -3.92 -12.22 -4.70
CA ILE A 6 -3.85 -13.38 -5.60
C ILE A 6 -2.48 -13.41 -6.29
N ALA A 7 -1.86 -14.59 -6.35
CA ALA A 7 -0.60 -14.79 -7.08
C ALA A 7 -0.77 -14.37 -8.56
N GLU A 8 0.23 -13.71 -9.11
CA GLU A 8 0.20 -13.09 -10.44
C GLU A 8 -0.20 -14.07 -11.56
N ASN A 9 0.34 -15.28 -11.53
CA ASN A 9 0.01 -16.32 -12.51
C ASN A 9 -1.47 -16.74 -12.46
N VAL A 10 -2.07 -16.77 -11.26
CA VAL A 10 -3.50 -17.05 -11.06
C VAL A 10 -4.33 -15.84 -11.53
N LEU A 11 -3.91 -14.61 -11.18
CA LEU A 11 -4.55 -13.38 -11.64
C LEU A 11 -4.58 -13.33 -13.18
N LYS A 12 -3.43 -13.50 -13.82
CA LYS A 12 -3.33 -13.52 -15.31
C LYS A 12 -4.24 -14.56 -15.95
N ARG A 13 -4.23 -15.79 -15.45
CA ARG A 13 -4.96 -16.91 -16.04
C ARG A 13 -6.45 -16.91 -15.75
N SER A 14 -6.84 -16.64 -14.50
CA SER A 14 -8.21 -16.86 -14.01
C SER A 14 -9.06 -15.59 -13.95
N VAL A 15 -8.45 -14.41 -14.01
CA VAL A 15 -9.14 -13.12 -13.94
C VAL A 15 -8.91 -12.32 -15.23
N LEU A 16 -7.65 -11.98 -15.54
CA LEU A 16 -7.37 -11.07 -16.66
C LEU A 16 -7.66 -11.69 -18.02
N LYS A 17 -7.29 -12.96 -18.24
CA LYS A 17 -7.53 -13.64 -19.52
C LYS A 17 -9.02 -13.74 -19.88
N PRO A 18 -9.95 -14.15 -19.00
CA PRO A 18 -11.38 -14.10 -19.27
C PRO A 18 -11.89 -12.71 -19.62
N ILE A 19 -11.46 -11.66 -18.90
CA ILE A 19 -11.86 -10.27 -19.16
C ILE A 19 -11.37 -9.83 -20.54
N GLN A 20 -10.08 -10.05 -20.83
CA GLN A 20 -9.44 -9.61 -22.08
C GLN A 20 -9.93 -10.34 -23.32
N SER A 21 -10.44 -11.59 -23.19
CA SER A 21 -10.99 -12.38 -24.30
C SER A 21 -12.29 -11.80 -24.87
N HIS A 22 -13.01 -10.98 -24.10
CA HIS A 22 -14.29 -10.36 -24.45
C HIS A 22 -14.24 -8.86 -24.61
N THR A 23 -13.09 -8.24 -24.36
CA THR A 23 -12.93 -6.78 -24.47
C THR A 23 -12.04 -6.49 -25.67
N GLU A 24 -12.50 -5.64 -26.58
CA GLU A 24 -11.60 -5.06 -27.59
C GLU A 24 -10.37 -4.49 -26.91
N LYS A 25 -9.18 -4.70 -27.48
CA LYS A 25 -7.90 -4.18 -26.99
C LYS A 25 -7.93 -2.64 -26.94
N LYS A 26 -8.63 -2.09 -25.96
CA LYS A 26 -8.52 -0.67 -25.61
C LYS A 26 -7.32 -0.54 -24.66
N ALA A 27 -6.52 0.50 -24.88
CA ALA A 27 -5.32 0.83 -24.10
C ALA A 27 -5.55 0.94 -22.58
N ASN A 28 -6.80 0.82 -22.14
CA ASN A 28 -7.28 1.14 -20.80
C ASN A 28 -7.87 -0.08 -20.05
N GLY A 29 -7.51 -1.31 -20.45
CA GLY A 29 -8.04 -2.53 -19.84
C GLY A 29 -7.30 -2.94 -18.55
N ALA A 30 -7.84 -3.95 -17.87
CA ALA A 30 -7.24 -4.53 -16.68
C ALA A 30 -5.86 -5.15 -16.98
N VAL A 31 -4.83 -4.74 -16.25
CA VAL A 31 -3.45 -5.22 -16.41
C VAL A 31 -2.83 -5.59 -15.07
N THR A 32 -1.81 -6.45 -15.09
CA THR A 32 -1.03 -6.78 -13.89
C THR A 32 -0.25 -5.55 -13.42
N GLY A 33 -0.18 -5.35 -12.10
CA GLY A 33 0.55 -4.23 -11.49
C GLY A 33 -0.19 -2.89 -11.56
N SER A 34 -1.40 -2.85 -12.12
CA SER A 34 -2.26 -1.68 -12.08
C SER A 34 -3.62 -2.05 -11.49
N ASP A 35 -3.90 -1.49 -10.34
CA ASP A 35 -5.22 -1.60 -9.72
C ASP A 35 -6.17 -0.46 -10.13
N CYS A 36 -5.73 0.45 -11.00
CA CYS A 36 -6.55 1.52 -11.57
C CYS A 36 -6.88 1.23 -13.04
N ALA A 37 -8.13 1.41 -13.42
CA ALA A 37 -8.46 1.65 -14.82
C ALA A 37 -8.12 3.10 -15.17
N PHE A 38 -7.85 3.41 -16.45
CA PHE A 38 -7.64 4.79 -16.92
C PHE A 38 -8.94 5.64 -16.94
N LEU A 39 -9.82 5.34 -16.03
CA LEU A 39 -10.94 6.16 -15.60
C LEU A 39 -10.57 6.65 -14.21
N ALA A 40 -10.84 7.90 -13.91
CA ALA A 40 -10.44 8.56 -12.65
C ALA A 40 -11.10 7.93 -11.40
N TYR A 41 -11.02 6.62 -11.26
CA TYR A 41 -11.46 5.90 -10.06
C TYR A 41 -10.56 4.70 -9.73
N LYS A 42 -10.48 4.40 -8.45
CA LYS A 42 -9.82 3.23 -7.87
C LYS A 42 -10.75 2.54 -6.88
N MET A 43 -10.91 1.23 -7.02
CA MET A 43 -11.62 0.41 -6.05
C MET A 43 -10.64 -0.50 -5.31
N GLN A 44 -10.76 -0.57 -3.98
CA GLN A 44 -9.97 -1.44 -3.12
C GLN A 44 -10.87 -2.14 -2.10
N THR A 45 -10.76 -3.47 -1.99
CA THR A 45 -11.42 -4.24 -0.93
C THR A 45 -10.40 -4.66 0.11
N ILE A 46 -10.73 -4.48 1.39
CA ILE A 46 -9.83 -4.72 2.51
C ILE A 46 -10.53 -5.59 3.55
N SER A 47 -9.86 -6.65 3.94
CA SER A 47 -10.31 -7.62 4.92
C SER A 47 -9.15 -7.95 5.88
N LEU A 48 -8.71 -6.98 6.68
CA LEU A 48 -7.73 -7.19 7.75
C LEU A 48 -8.47 -7.46 9.06
N PRO A 49 -7.98 -8.39 9.92
CA PRO A 49 -8.58 -8.68 11.21
C PRO A 49 -8.19 -7.66 12.28
N VAL A 50 -8.43 -6.38 12.00
CA VAL A 50 -8.13 -5.25 12.87
C VAL A 50 -9.42 -4.62 13.42
N ALA A 51 -9.31 -3.62 14.29
CA ALA A 51 -10.46 -2.86 14.74
C ALA A 51 -11.13 -2.13 13.56
N GLY A 52 -12.45 -1.95 13.61
CA GLY A 52 -13.21 -1.43 12.47
C GLY A 52 -12.83 0.00 12.08
N ASP A 53 -12.54 0.87 13.05
CA ASP A 53 -12.06 2.23 12.83
C ASP A 53 -10.66 2.27 12.19
N VAL A 54 -9.77 1.37 12.62
CA VAL A 54 -8.45 1.16 11.99
C VAL A 54 -8.63 0.69 10.55
N LEU A 55 -9.52 -0.28 10.31
CA LEU A 55 -9.83 -0.79 8.97
C LEU A 55 -10.29 0.34 8.04
N MET A 56 -11.12 1.27 8.53
CA MET A 56 -11.60 2.41 7.74
C MET A 56 -10.46 3.33 7.33
N ARG A 57 -9.61 3.76 8.26
CA ARG A 57 -8.47 4.65 7.96
C ARG A 57 -7.53 4.02 6.93
N HIS A 58 -7.05 2.82 7.19
CA HIS A 58 -6.13 2.12 6.28
C HIS A 58 -6.75 1.80 4.92
N GLY A 59 -8.05 1.48 4.91
CA GLY A 59 -8.79 1.21 3.69
C GLY A 59 -8.95 2.41 2.78
N ILE A 60 -9.26 3.57 3.33
CA ILE A 60 -9.39 4.81 2.58
C ILE A 60 -8.03 5.20 1.99
N TYR A 61 -6.96 5.22 2.80
CA TYR A 61 -5.61 5.52 2.29
C TYR A 61 -5.17 4.55 1.19
N ALA A 62 -5.51 3.26 1.30
CA ALA A 62 -5.18 2.28 0.26
C ALA A 62 -5.77 2.63 -1.11
N ALA A 63 -7.03 3.07 -1.16
CA ALA A 63 -7.69 3.46 -2.41
C ALA A 63 -7.22 4.83 -2.91
N VAL A 64 -7.13 5.80 -2.01
CA VAL A 64 -6.77 7.19 -2.31
C VAL A 64 -5.32 7.29 -2.80
N ASN A 65 -4.38 6.64 -2.11
CA ASN A 65 -2.97 6.60 -2.50
C ASN A 65 -2.78 5.94 -3.87
N ALA A 66 -3.48 4.83 -4.13
CA ALA A 66 -3.38 4.16 -5.42
C ALA A 66 -3.93 5.02 -6.57
N LEU A 67 -4.98 5.80 -6.33
CA LEU A 67 -5.52 6.75 -7.31
C LEU A 67 -4.55 7.90 -7.54
N ALA A 68 -3.96 8.46 -6.48
CA ALA A 68 -2.96 9.52 -6.56
C ALA A 68 -1.70 9.06 -7.31
N ALA A 69 -1.20 7.85 -7.01
CA ALA A 69 -0.05 7.25 -7.71
C ALA A 69 -0.32 7.00 -9.20
N ALA A 70 -1.58 6.87 -9.61
CA ALA A 70 -1.97 6.79 -11.01
C ALA A 70 -2.06 8.16 -11.71
N GLY A 71 -1.72 9.26 -11.02
CA GLY A 71 -1.68 10.63 -11.58
C GLY A 71 -2.99 11.39 -11.47
N TYR A 72 -3.95 10.90 -10.69
CA TYR A 72 -5.21 11.59 -10.44
C TYR A 72 -5.21 12.29 -9.08
N THR A 73 -5.93 13.40 -8.97
CA THR A 73 -6.21 14.06 -7.70
C THR A 73 -7.47 13.48 -7.09
N PRO A 74 -7.41 12.70 -6.00
CA PRO A 74 -8.59 12.17 -5.34
C PRO A 74 -9.49 13.29 -4.81
N GLN A 75 -10.81 13.11 -4.91
CA GLN A 75 -11.80 14.09 -4.46
C GLN A 75 -12.92 13.44 -3.66
N ASN A 76 -13.34 12.26 -4.06
CA ASN A 76 -14.51 11.61 -3.47
C ASN A 76 -14.25 10.13 -3.20
N ILE A 77 -15.02 9.58 -2.26
CA ILE A 77 -15.06 8.15 -1.98
C ILE A 77 -16.49 7.61 -1.88
N LEU A 78 -16.64 6.34 -2.21
CA LEU A 78 -17.82 5.52 -1.97
C LEU A 78 -17.40 4.36 -1.07
N LEU A 79 -18.23 4.01 -0.08
CA LEU A 79 -17.93 2.97 0.91
C LEU A 79 -18.92 1.80 0.79
N GLY A 80 -18.41 0.60 0.56
CA GLY A 80 -19.15 -0.65 0.71
C GLY A 80 -18.71 -1.33 2.02
N ILE A 81 -19.65 -1.54 2.95
CA ILE A 81 -19.35 -2.06 4.29
C ILE A 81 -20.23 -3.27 4.56
N SER A 82 -19.63 -4.46 4.71
CA SER A 82 -20.34 -5.64 5.20
C SER A 82 -19.91 -5.93 6.64
N ILE A 83 -20.85 -5.97 7.57
CA ILE A 83 -20.60 -6.18 9.00
C ILE A 83 -21.30 -7.44 9.51
N PRO A 84 -20.71 -8.16 10.48
CA PRO A 84 -21.35 -9.33 11.07
C PRO A 84 -22.52 -8.93 11.98
N GLU A 85 -23.56 -9.79 12.09
CA GLU A 85 -24.76 -9.58 12.93
C GLU A 85 -24.43 -9.22 14.38
N ARG A 86 -23.36 -9.77 14.93
CA ARG A 86 -22.92 -9.51 16.33
C ARG A 86 -22.30 -8.13 16.55
N MET A 87 -22.10 -7.34 15.48
CA MET A 87 -21.51 -6.02 15.62
C MET A 87 -22.51 -5.02 16.21
N ARG A 88 -22.08 -4.29 17.24
CA ARG A 88 -22.92 -3.26 17.87
C ARG A 88 -22.88 -1.97 17.05
N GLU A 89 -23.98 -1.26 16.97
CA GLU A 89 -24.12 0.03 16.26
C GLU A 89 -23.04 1.06 16.63
N ILE A 90 -22.66 1.13 17.92
CA ILE A 90 -21.60 2.04 18.38
C ILE A 90 -20.25 1.78 17.67
N ARG A 91 -19.98 0.54 17.27
CA ARG A 91 -18.76 0.21 16.52
C ARG A 91 -18.85 0.68 15.07
N LEU A 92 -20.03 0.54 14.45
CA LEU A 92 -20.27 1.06 13.10
C LEU A 92 -20.15 2.60 13.10
N LYS A 93 -20.71 3.27 14.13
CA LYS A 93 -20.57 4.71 14.30
C LYS A 93 -19.09 5.14 14.37
N ALA A 94 -18.29 4.47 15.19
CA ALA A 94 -16.85 4.74 15.30
C ALA A 94 -16.09 4.53 13.96
N MET A 95 -16.48 3.52 13.18
CA MET A 95 -15.97 3.32 11.83
C MET A 95 -16.25 4.53 10.93
N MET A 96 -17.49 5.03 10.93
CA MET A 96 -17.87 6.17 10.09
C MET A 96 -17.22 7.48 10.55
N GLU A 97 -17.06 7.67 11.86
CA GLU A 97 -16.29 8.80 12.41
C GLU A 97 -14.83 8.77 11.93
N ALA A 98 -14.17 7.61 12.00
CA ALA A 98 -12.81 7.44 11.50
C ALA A 98 -12.71 7.69 9.97
N ALA A 99 -13.71 7.27 9.20
CA ALA A 99 -13.76 7.58 7.77
C ALA A 99 -13.88 9.09 7.51
N GLN A 100 -14.74 9.77 8.26
CA GLN A 100 -14.94 11.21 8.14
C GLN A 100 -13.68 11.99 8.52
N ASP A 101 -12.96 11.56 9.57
CA ASP A 101 -11.71 12.18 9.99
C ASP A 101 -10.66 12.14 8.88
N VAL A 102 -10.45 10.99 8.23
CA VAL A 102 -9.53 10.88 7.08
C VAL A 102 -9.99 11.78 5.93
N CYS A 103 -11.29 11.79 5.63
CA CYS A 103 -11.82 12.61 4.54
C CYS A 103 -11.62 14.11 4.80
N MET A 104 -11.79 14.57 6.04
CA MET A 104 -11.51 15.96 6.41
C MET A 104 -10.02 16.29 6.29
N GLN A 105 -9.12 15.41 6.73
CA GLN A 105 -7.68 15.60 6.64
C GLN A 105 -7.19 15.70 5.20
N GLU A 106 -7.73 14.86 4.32
CA GLU A 106 -7.30 14.76 2.91
C GLU A 106 -8.18 15.57 1.94
N ASN A 107 -9.10 16.39 2.46
CA ASN A 107 -10.04 17.18 1.67
C ASN A 107 -10.87 16.34 0.68
N LEU A 108 -11.38 15.19 1.16
CA LEU A 108 -12.21 14.26 0.41
C LEU A 108 -13.67 14.36 0.83
N GLN A 109 -14.58 13.95 -0.06
CA GLN A 109 -16.00 13.86 0.24
C GLN A 109 -16.49 12.40 0.16
N ILE A 110 -17.23 11.95 1.20
CA ILE A 110 -17.97 10.68 1.14
C ILE A 110 -19.27 10.95 0.38
N LEU A 111 -19.39 10.43 -0.85
CA LEU A 111 -20.59 10.61 -1.68
C LEU A 111 -21.71 9.62 -1.35
N GLY A 112 -21.40 8.51 -0.70
CA GLY A 112 -22.34 7.46 -0.35
C GLY A 112 -21.71 6.08 -0.34
N GLY A 113 -22.52 5.07 -0.63
CA GLY A 113 -22.08 3.69 -0.63
C GLY A 113 -23.21 2.75 -0.23
N HIS A 114 -22.83 1.58 0.30
CA HIS A 114 -23.76 0.57 0.80
C HIS A 114 -23.26 0.00 2.12
N THR A 115 -24.15 -0.17 3.08
CA THR A 115 -23.83 -0.84 4.35
C THR A 115 -24.85 -1.94 4.59
N GLU A 116 -24.37 -3.15 4.84
CA GLU A 116 -25.21 -4.31 5.10
C GLU A 116 -24.74 -5.09 6.33
N VAL A 117 -25.68 -5.78 6.94
CA VAL A 117 -25.42 -6.83 7.95
C VAL A 117 -25.47 -8.16 7.23
N SER A 118 -24.44 -9.00 7.39
CA SER A 118 -24.34 -10.27 6.68
C SER A 118 -23.75 -11.38 7.56
N ASP A 119 -24.31 -12.57 7.45
CA ASP A 119 -23.80 -13.82 8.03
C ASP A 119 -22.60 -14.39 7.27
N ALA A 120 -22.38 -13.91 6.03
CA ALA A 120 -21.23 -14.28 5.20
C ALA A 120 -19.89 -13.75 5.75
N VAL A 121 -19.91 -12.80 6.69
CA VAL A 121 -18.69 -12.21 7.25
C VAL A 121 -18.64 -12.39 8.78
N SER A 122 -17.45 -12.75 9.28
CA SER A 122 -17.21 -12.86 10.73
C SER A 122 -16.56 -11.61 11.35
N THR A 123 -16.03 -10.72 10.50
CA THR A 123 -15.45 -9.41 10.85
C THR A 123 -15.84 -8.42 9.76
N PRO A 124 -15.77 -7.11 10.00
CA PRO A 124 -16.05 -6.13 8.96
C PRO A 124 -15.19 -6.33 7.71
N VAL A 125 -15.82 -6.20 6.56
CA VAL A 125 -15.16 -6.12 5.25
C VAL A 125 -15.49 -4.76 4.64
N LEU A 126 -14.47 -4.07 4.16
CA LEU A 126 -14.56 -2.74 3.60
C LEU A 126 -14.16 -2.74 2.13
N SER A 127 -15.01 -2.19 1.27
CA SER A 127 -14.68 -1.80 -0.09
C SER A 127 -14.71 -0.28 -0.20
N VAL A 128 -13.61 0.32 -0.66
CA VAL A 128 -13.51 1.76 -0.91
C VAL A 128 -13.35 1.98 -2.40
N THR A 129 -14.17 2.85 -2.96
CA THR A 129 -13.97 3.37 -4.32
C THR A 129 -13.61 4.84 -4.21
N ALA A 130 -12.37 5.19 -4.54
CA ALA A 130 -11.92 6.58 -4.66
C ALA A 130 -12.12 7.06 -6.09
N THR A 131 -12.60 8.29 -6.24
CA THR A 131 -12.74 8.98 -7.54
C THR A 131 -12.03 10.33 -7.50
N GLY A 132 -11.63 10.84 -8.64
CA GLY A 132 -10.89 12.09 -8.71
C GLY A 132 -10.84 12.67 -10.12
N THR A 133 -10.05 13.71 -10.28
CA THR A 133 -9.83 14.42 -11.55
C THR A 133 -8.35 14.40 -11.91
N GLY A 134 -8.05 14.63 -13.17
CA GLY A 134 -6.69 14.64 -13.68
C GLY A 134 -6.54 13.77 -14.93
N ALA A 135 -5.29 13.55 -15.32
CA ALA A 135 -4.95 12.67 -16.43
C ALA A 135 -3.77 11.79 -16.00
N ALA A 136 -3.90 10.50 -16.25
CA ALA A 136 -2.77 9.60 -16.07
C ALA A 136 -1.58 10.06 -16.92
N PRO A 137 -0.35 10.08 -16.37
CA PRO A 137 0.83 10.39 -17.17
C PRO A 137 0.99 9.36 -18.30
N ALA A 138 1.54 9.79 -19.41
CA ALA A 138 1.88 8.89 -20.50
C ALA A 138 3.05 8.00 -20.05
N GLU A 139 2.77 6.80 -19.61
CA GLU A 139 3.77 5.81 -19.22
C GLU A 139 4.54 5.35 -20.48
N LYS A 140 5.82 5.66 -20.55
CA LYS A 140 6.70 5.22 -21.63
C LYS A 140 7.82 4.38 -21.02
N LYS A 141 8.06 3.19 -21.58
CA LYS A 141 9.23 2.38 -21.23
C LYS A 141 10.47 3.28 -21.29
N ALA A 142 11.19 3.34 -20.19
CA ALA A 142 12.46 4.06 -20.12
C ALA A 142 13.40 3.35 -19.15
N THR A 143 14.61 3.10 -19.62
CA THR A 143 15.74 2.54 -18.86
C THR A 143 16.63 3.67 -18.37
N GLY A 144 17.44 3.40 -17.34
CA GLY A 144 18.32 4.40 -16.73
C GLY A 144 17.59 5.45 -15.91
N LEU A 145 16.35 5.17 -15.48
CA LEU A 145 15.64 6.01 -14.52
C LEU A 145 16.10 5.67 -13.11
N ASP A 146 16.27 6.69 -12.29
CA ASP A 146 16.48 6.51 -10.86
C ASP A 146 15.21 5.96 -10.19
N ILE A 147 15.42 5.08 -9.23
CA ILE A 147 14.35 4.50 -8.42
C ILE A 147 14.36 5.20 -7.07
N VAL A 148 13.28 5.93 -6.78
CA VAL A 148 13.14 6.71 -5.55
C VAL A 148 12.07 6.08 -4.67
N VAL A 149 12.35 6.01 -3.35
CA VAL A 149 11.39 5.63 -2.31
C VAL A 149 11.22 6.80 -1.34
N THR A 150 9.97 7.11 -1.00
CA THR A 150 9.67 8.19 -0.04
C THR A 150 9.40 7.65 1.34
N LYS A 151 9.68 8.45 2.37
CA LYS A 151 9.51 8.14 3.79
C LYS A 151 10.22 6.83 4.17
N TYR A 152 9.59 6.01 5.02
CA TYR A 152 10.15 4.76 5.53
C TYR A 152 9.24 3.59 5.22
N ILE A 153 9.78 2.46 4.76
CA ILE A 153 8.99 1.25 4.55
C ILE A 153 8.54 0.65 5.89
N GLY A 154 7.44 -0.11 5.86
CA GLY A 154 6.92 -0.86 7.02
C GLY A 154 6.19 -0.02 8.07
N MET A 155 6.02 1.30 7.88
CA MET A 155 5.34 2.17 8.86
C MET A 155 3.91 1.73 9.13
N GLU A 156 3.14 1.39 8.10
CA GLU A 156 1.76 0.91 8.25
C GLU A 156 1.70 -0.35 9.12
N ALA A 157 2.56 -1.32 8.83
CA ALA A 157 2.59 -2.56 9.60
C ALA A 157 2.99 -2.32 11.06
N ALA A 158 3.99 -1.47 11.32
CA ALA A 158 4.39 -1.12 12.68
C ALA A 158 3.26 -0.43 13.45
N ALA A 159 2.51 0.49 12.81
CA ALA A 159 1.35 1.14 13.41
C ALA A 159 0.26 0.13 13.76
N LEU A 160 -0.10 -0.74 12.82
CA LEU A 160 -1.11 -1.79 13.02
C LEU A 160 -0.72 -2.76 14.15
N LEU A 161 0.53 -3.22 14.18
CA LEU A 161 1.02 -4.10 15.23
C LEU A 161 1.06 -3.39 16.59
N ALA A 162 1.45 -2.11 16.63
CA ALA A 162 1.45 -1.33 17.86
C ALA A 162 0.04 -1.09 18.42
N GLN A 163 -0.98 -1.03 17.59
CA GLN A 163 -2.37 -0.90 18.01
C GLN A 163 -2.97 -2.26 18.42
N GLU A 164 -2.83 -3.29 17.60
CA GLU A 164 -3.49 -4.59 17.82
C GLU A 164 -2.75 -5.49 18.83
N LYS A 165 -1.46 -5.25 19.06
CA LYS A 165 -0.58 -6.04 19.95
C LYS A 165 0.10 -5.19 21.02
N GLU A 166 -0.51 -4.06 21.39
CA GLU A 166 0.06 -3.09 22.35
C GLU A 166 0.61 -3.73 23.62
N ALA A 167 -0.17 -4.58 24.28
CA ALA A 167 0.26 -5.21 25.54
C ALA A 167 1.52 -6.09 25.38
N GLN A 168 1.63 -6.79 24.25
CA GLN A 168 2.82 -7.61 23.94
C GLN A 168 4.04 -6.74 23.69
N LEU A 169 3.88 -5.64 22.93
CA LEU A 169 4.97 -4.73 22.64
C LEU A 169 5.43 -3.95 23.88
N LEU A 170 4.50 -3.51 24.74
CA LEU A 170 4.82 -2.83 26.00
C LEU A 170 5.54 -3.76 27.01
N ALA A 171 5.35 -5.07 26.93
CA ALA A 171 6.11 -6.03 27.73
C ALA A 171 7.58 -6.15 27.29
N ARG A 172 7.92 -5.74 26.08
CA ARG A 172 9.26 -5.88 25.49
C ARG A 172 9.98 -4.56 25.25
N PHE A 173 9.25 -3.52 24.85
CA PHE A 173 9.80 -2.24 24.41
C PHE A 173 9.35 -1.08 25.30
N PRO A 174 10.15 -0.01 25.38
CA PRO A 174 9.74 1.22 26.06
C PRO A 174 8.46 1.80 25.47
N LYS A 175 7.60 2.37 26.33
CA LYS A 175 6.33 3.00 25.93
C LYS A 175 6.51 4.03 24.79
N VAL A 176 7.58 4.83 24.86
CA VAL A 176 7.86 5.87 23.84
C VAL A 176 8.03 5.27 22.43
N MET A 177 8.59 4.08 22.32
CA MET A 177 8.76 3.39 21.05
C MET A 177 7.42 2.86 20.52
N VAL A 178 6.58 2.29 21.40
CA VAL A 178 5.25 1.79 21.02
C VAL A 178 4.35 2.96 20.58
N GLU A 179 4.38 4.08 21.29
CA GLU A 179 3.65 5.29 20.91
C GLU A 179 4.19 5.91 19.60
N LYS A 180 5.52 5.88 19.37
CA LYS A 180 6.10 6.29 18.09
C LYS A 180 5.57 5.43 16.95
N ALA A 181 5.52 4.10 17.13
CA ALA A 181 4.98 3.19 16.12
C ALA A 181 3.50 3.47 15.80
N LYS A 182 2.65 3.66 16.82
CA LYS A 182 1.26 4.09 16.60
C LYS A 182 1.17 5.41 15.83
N GLY A 183 2.07 6.36 16.14
CA GLY A 183 2.16 7.65 15.48
C GLY A 183 2.52 7.59 13.99
N PHE A 184 2.96 6.47 13.46
CA PHE A 184 3.21 6.32 12.02
C PHE A 184 1.93 6.39 11.18
N GLU A 185 0.76 6.20 11.77
CA GLU A 185 -0.54 6.34 11.08
C GLU A 185 -0.72 7.72 10.43
N LYS A 186 -0.13 8.77 10.98
CA LYS A 186 -0.15 10.13 10.41
C LYS A 186 0.59 10.29 9.07
N TYR A 187 1.40 9.30 8.68
CA TYR A 187 2.20 9.33 7.45
C TYR A 187 1.64 8.45 6.33
N LEU A 188 0.41 7.93 6.48
CA LEU A 188 -0.17 6.98 5.52
C LEU A 188 -0.53 7.61 4.17
N SER A 189 -0.74 8.93 4.11
CA SER A 189 -1.00 9.64 2.85
C SER A 189 0.25 9.77 1.99
N ILE A 190 0.10 9.62 0.65
CA ILE A 190 1.12 9.95 -0.34
C ILE A 190 0.65 11.06 -1.30
N LEU A 191 -0.40 11.77 -0.96
CA LEU A 191 -0.95 12.82 -1.81
C LEU A 191 0.05 13.95 -2.08
N PRO A 192 0.84 14.43 -1.09
CA PRO A 192 1.88 15.42 -1.33
C PRO A 192 2.97 14.92 -2.29
N GLU A 193 3.41 13.65 -2.13
CA GLU A 193 4.36 13.01 -3.04
C GLU A 193 3.84 12.97 -4.48
N ALA A 194 2.58 12.57 -4.64
CA ALA A 194 1.95 12.48 -5.97
C ALA A 194 1.83 13.87 -6.62
N ALA A 195 1.50 14.90 -5.83
CA ALA A 195 1.42 16.27 -6.32
C ALA A 195 2.79 16.81 -6.77
N THR A 196 3.87 16.49 -6.06
CA THR A 196 5.24 16.84 -6.44
C THR A 196 5.68 16.05 -7.66
N ALA A 197 5.49 14.73 -7.66
CA ALA A 197 5.83 13.85 -8.79
C ALA A 197 5.20 14.31 -10.11
N GLY A 198 3.96 14.78 -10.06
CA GLY A 198 3.25 15.32 -11.24
C GLY A 198 3.91 16.53 -11.87
N LYS A 199 4.71 17.31 -11.12
CA LYS A 199 5.45 18.49 -11.60
C LYS A 199 6.88 18.15 -12.01
N SER A 200 7.48 17.13 -11.40
CA SER A 200 8.92 16.81 -11.51
C SER A 200 9.24 15.78 -12.59
N GLY A 201 8.31 15.51 -13.52
CA GLY A 201 8.56 14.63 -14.67
C GLY A 201 8.79 13.16 -14.32
N VAL A 202 8.19 12.69 -13.25
CA VAL A 202 8.18 11.26 -12.87
C VAL A 202 7.47 10.46 -13.95
N SER A 203 8.10 9.36 -14.38
CA SER A 203 7.58 8.52 -15.46
C SER A 203 6.62 7.45 -14.96
N PHE A 204 6.88 6.91 -13.75
CA PHE A 204 6.07 5.88 -13.12
C PHE A 204 6.01 6.14 -11.62
N MET A 205 4.84 5.90 -11.03
CA MET A 205 4.65 5.96 -9.58
C MET A 205 3.73 4.82 -9.11
N GLN A 206 3.99 4.33 -7.92
CA GLN A 206 3.16 3.34 -7.24
C GLN A 206 3.14 3.59 -5.73
N ALA A 207 1.96 3.50 -5.12
CA ALA A 207 1.85 3.44 -3.67
C ALA A 207 2.37 2.09 -3.18
N VAL A 208 3.32 2.10 -2.26
CA VAL A 208 3.80 0.86 -1.63
C VAL A 208 2.74 0.40 -0.63
N ARG A 209 2.40 -0.90 -0.62
CA ARG A 209 1.39 -1.43 0.29
C ARG A 209 1.58 -2.92 0.59
N GLU A 210 0.60 -3.78 0.26
CA GLU A 210 0.60 -5.22 0.57
C GLU A 210 1.75 -5.95 -0.13
N GLY A 211 2.51 -6.74 0.63
CA GLY A 211 3.74 -7.39 0.18
C GLY A 211 4.97 -6.47 0.20
N GLY A 212 4.81 -5.24 0.71
CA GLY A 212 5.88 -4.28 0.96
C GLY A 212 6.58 -3.76 -0.28
N ILE A 213 7.82 -3.27 -0.06
CA ILE A 213 8.61 -2.67 -1.12
C ILE A 213 9.01 -3.69 -2.20
N PHE A 214 9.25 -4.96 -1.83
CA PHE A 214 9.64 -5.97 -2.80
C PHE A 214 8.52 -6.30 -3.78
N ALA A 215 7.28 -6.42 -3.31
CA ALA A 215 6.13 -6.61 -4.19
C ALA A 215 5.93 -5.39 -5.11
N SER A 216 6.06 -4.18 -4.57
CA SER A 216 5.89 -2.94 -5.34
C SER A 216 6.98 -2.75 -6.39
N LEU A 217 8.23 -3.07 -6.09
CA LEU A 217 9.34 -3.06 -7.05
C LEU A 217 9.08 -4.04 -8.21
N TRP A 218 8.66 -5.26 -7.88
CA TRP A 218 8.30 -6.26 -8.88
C TRP A 218 7.18 -5.78 -9.80
N GLU A 219 6.08 -5.33 -9.22
CA GLU A 219 4.88 -4.91 -9.95
C GLU A 219 5.12 -3.68 -10.82
N LEU A 220 5.87 -2.70 -10.29
CA LEU A 220 6.17 -1.49 -11.05
C LEU A 220 7.12 -1.77 -12.21
N ALA A 221 8.13 -2.64 -12.01
CA ALA A 221 9.02 -3.09 -13.08
C ALA A 221 8.28 -3.84 -14.19
N GLU A 222 7.33 -4.72 -13.81
CA GLU A 222 6.48 -5.45 -14.76
C GLU A 222 5.62 -4.48 -15.58
N ARG A 223 5.00 -3.49 -14.93
CA ARG A 223 4.19 -2.45 -15.58
C ARG A 223 5.02 -1.57 -16.52
N ALA A 224 6.22 -1.18 -16.10
CA ALA A 224 7.13 -0.37 -16.88
C ALA A 224 7.87 -1.15 -17.99
N GLY A 225 7.89 -2.49 -17.92
CA GLY A 225 8.59 -3.36 -18.85
C GLY A 225 10.11 -3.21 -18.79
N VAL A 226 10.68 -3.07 -17.57
CA VAL A 226 12.12 -2.83 -17.32
C VAL A 226 12.68 -3.80 -16.29
N GLY A 227 13.99 -3.99 -16.31
CA GLY A 227 14.75 -4.58 -15.22
C GLY A 227 15.03 -3.58 -14.11
N LEU A 228 15.56 -4.07 -12.98
CA LEU A 228 15.92 -3.25 -11.81
C LEU A 228 17.32 -3.62 -11.31
N HIS A 229 18.06 -2.63 -10.83
CA HIS A 229 19.24 -2.81 -10.00
C HIS A 229 19.07 -1.98 -8.73
N ILE A 230 18.86 -2.65 -7.59
CA ILE A 230 18.49 -2.06 -6.30
C ILE A 230 19.65 -2.24 -5.31
N ASP A 231 20.02 -1.18 -4.63
CA ASP A 231 20.88 -1.22 -3.44
C ASP A 231 19.99 -1.35 -2.18
N LEU A 232 20.02 -2.53 -1.58
CA LEU A 232 19.20 -2.86 -0.41
C LEU A 232 19.49 -1.95 0.78
N MET A 233 20.75 -1.53 0.93
CA MET A 233 21.18 -0.69 2.07
C MET A 233 20.67 0.75 1.98
N LYS A 234 20.24 1.18 0.79
CA LYS A 234 19.67 2.52 0.57
C LYS A 234 18.16 2.59 0.82
N ILE A 235 17.48 1.44 0.99
CA ILE A 235 16.04 1.44 1.27
C ILE A 235 15.82 2.03 2.67
N PRO A 236 15.11 3.17 2.79
CA PRO A 236 14.93 3.84 4.07
C PRO A 236 13.99 3.06 4.99
N MET A 237 14.42 2.87 6.24
CA MET A 237 13.67 2.15 7.27
C MET A 237 13.87 2.79 8.64
N ASP A 238 12.78 3.00 9.38
CA ASP A 238 12.87 3.49 10.76
C ASP A 238 13.26 2.36 11.71
N GLN A 239 14.12 2.65 12.69
CA GLN A 239 14.59 1.66 13.67
C GLN A 239 13.42 0.99 14.41
N THR A 240 12.34 1.74 14.68
CA THR A 240 11.14 1.19 15.34
C THR A 240 10.48 0.08 14.51
N VAL A 241 10.47 0.23 13.17
CA VAL A 241 9.99 -0.81 12.26
C VAL A 241 10.88 -2.04 12.32
N VAL A 242 12.20 -1.84 12.29
CA VAL A 242 13.18 -2.94 12.37
C VAL A 242 12.99 -3.75 13.64
N GLU A 243 12.91 -3.08 14.79
CA GLU A 243 12.76 -3.73 16.10
C GLU A 243 11.45 -4.52 16.21
N ILE A 244 10.32 -3.95 15.73
CA ILE A 244 9.03 -4.64 15.76
C ILE A 244 9.05 -5.84 14.80
N CYS A 245 9.62 -5.70 13.61
CA CYS A 245 9.74 -6.81 12.66
C CYS A 245 10.62 -7.92 13.21
N ASN A 246 11.77 -7.60 13.82
CA ASN A 246 12.65 -8.57 14.46
C ASN A 246 11.96 -9.32 15.61
N TYR A 247 11.17 -8.62 16.43
CA TYR A 247 10.44 -9.23 17.53
C TYR A 247 9.43 -10.29 17.08
N TYR A 248 8.79 -10.07 15.93
CA TYR A 248 7.79 -10.98 15.37
C TYR A 248 8.32 -11.91 14.27
N ASP A 249 9.62 -11.92 14.00
CA ASP A 249 10.25 -12.68 12.90
C ASP A 249 9.60 -12.40 11.54
N LEU A 250 9.50 -11.11 11.21
CA LEU A 250 8.92 -10.60 9.98
C LEU A 250 10.01 -9.98 9.08
N ASN A 251 9.89 -10.20 7.78
CA ASN A 251 10.74 -9.51 6.81
C ASN A 251 10.20 -8.09 6.55
N PRO A 252 10.91 -7.02 6.94
CA PRO A 252 10.42 -5.65 6.80
C PRO A 252 10.27 -5.18 5.35
N TYR A 253 10.91 -5.85 4.40
CA TYR A 253 10.79 -5.55 2.97
C TYR A 253 9.53 -6.17 2.33
N GLU A 254 8.88 -7.12 3.00
CA GLU A 254 7.70 -7.87 2.52
C GLU A 254 6.45 -7.60 3.38
N ILE A 255 6.37 -6.43 4.02
CA ILE A 255 5.28 -6.08 4.97
C ILE A 255 4.59 -4.78 4.55
N LEU A 256 3.30 -4.63 4.91
CA LEU A 256 2.47 -3.45 4.64
C LEU A 256 3.23 -2.15 4.86
N SER A 257 3.26 -1.30 3.84
CA SER A 257 4.08 -0.09 3.80
C SER A 257 3.35 1.13 3.22
N SER A 258 2.02 1.24 3.44
CA SER A 258 1.30 2.47 3.06
C SER A 258 1.93 3.70 3.69
N GLY A 259 1.91 4.79 2.94
CA GLY A 259 2.60 6.02 3.26
C GLY A 259 3.93 6.18 2.53
N SER A 260 4.50 5.11 2.01
CA SER A 260 5.65 5.18 1.10
C SER A 260 5.21 5.13 -0.36
N ALA A 261 5.88 5.88 -1.22
CA ALA A 261 5.72 5.85 -2.66
C ALA A 261 7.01 5.36 -3.33
N LEU A 262 6.85 4.59 -4.39
CA LEU A 262 7.91 4.15 -5.29
C LEU A 262 7.78 4.89 -6.61
N LEU A 263 8.86 5.57 -7.05
CA LEU A 263 8.86 6.42 -8.23
C LEU A 263 10.04 6.08 -9.14
N PHE A 264 9.80 6.14 -10.46
CA PHE A 264 10.87 6.09 -11.45
C PHE A 264 10.99 7.47 -12.11
N ALA A 265 12.13 8.12 -11.91
CA ALA A 265 12.39 9.50 -12.33
C ALA A 265 13.73 9.63 -13.07
N LYS A 266 13.81 10.58 -14.00
CA LYS A 266 15.07 10.86 -14.72
C LYS A 266 16.12 11.53 -13.83
N GLN A 267 15.68 12.31 -12.87
CA GLN A 267 16.50 13.10 -11.96
C GLN A 267 16.09 12.79 -10.53
N GLY A 268 16.39 11.56 -10.06
CA GLY A 268 15.95 11.07 -8.76
C GLY A 268 16.47 11.89 -7.59
N GLN A 269 17.73 12.37 -7.67
CA GLN A 269 18.31 13.20 -6.62
C GLN A 269 17.60 14.56 -6.51
N GLN A 270 17.31 15.20 -7.63
CA GLN A 270 16.55 16.44 -7.65
C GLN A 270 15.12 16.23 -7.07
N LEU A 271 14.47 15.13 -7.43
CA LEU A 271 13.18 14.77 -6.86
C LEU A 271 13.25 14.57 -5.33
N CYS A 272 14.31 13.96 -4.81
CA CYS A 272 14.51 13.85 -3.37
C CYS A 272 14.64 15.22 -2.70
N GLU A 273 15.36 16.16 -3.29
CA GLU A 273 15.50 17.53 -2.79
C GLU A 273 14.17 18.29 -2.79
N GLU A 274 13.40 18.20 -3.88
CA GLU A 274 12.05 18.80 -3.97
C GLU A 274 11.06 18.21 -2.93
N LEU A 275 11.17 16.92 -2.62
CA LEU A 275 10.37 16.27 -1.58
C LEU A 275 10.83 16.68 -0.18
N GLU A 276 12.13 16.81 0.05
CA GLU A 276 12.71 17.27 1.33
C GLU A 276 12.27 18.70 1.66
N GLU A 277 12.17 19.59 0.66
CA GLU A 277 11.68 20.98 0.82
C GLU A 277 10.26 21.03 1.41
N ILE A 278 9.44 20.02 1.17
CA ILE A 278 8.10 19.90 1.75
C ILE A 278 8.05 18.96 2.96
N GLY A 279 9.22 18.59 3.51
CA GLY A 279 9.36 17.76 4.71
C GLY A 279 9.14 16.27 4.49
N ILE A 280 9.27 15.78 3.26
CA ILE A 280 9.13 14.35 2.92
C ILE A 280 10.52 13.76 2.62
N PRO A 281 11.09 12.95 3.53
CA PRO A 281 12.35 12.28 3.26
C PRO A 281 12.20 11.29 2.10
N ALA A 282 13.18 11.28 1.19
CA ALA A 282 13.22 10.38 0.05
C ALA A 282 14.64 9.93 -0.24
N ALA A 283 14.80 8.78 -0.87
CA ALA A 283 16.11 8.24 -1.21
C ALA A 283 16.11 7.56 -2.59
N VAL A 284 17.16 7.78 -3.36
CA VAL A 284 17.45 7.00 -4.56
C VAL A 284 18.02 5.65 -4.13
N ILE A 285 17.29 4.58 -4.43
CA ILE A 285 17.64 3.21 -4.01
C ILE A 285 18.20 2.34 -5.13
N GLY A 286 18.26 2.83 -6.35
CA GLY A 286 18.73 2.08 -7.51
C GLY A 286 18.33 2.71 -8.83
N GLN A 287 18.41 1.91 -9.90
CA GLN A 287 18.09 2.35 -11.25
C GLN A 287 17.34 1.27 -12.03
N THR A 288 16.52 1.70 -12.98
CA THR A 288 15.89 0.81 -13.96
C THR A 288 16.94 0.41 -15.03
N THR A 289 16.89 -0.86 -15.43
CA THR A 289 17.82 -1.43 -16.42
C THR A 289 17.05 -1.93 -17.66
N ASP A 290 17.78 -2.21 -18.73
CA ASP A 290 17.19 -2.91 -19.88
C ASP A 290 16.99 -4.41 -19.55
N GLY A 291 16.03 -5.03 -20.22
CA GLY A 291 15.69 -6.44 -19.97
C GLY A 291 14.69 -6.63 -18.84
N ASN A 292 14.73 -7.81 -18.19
CA ASN A 292 13.78 -8.23 -17.17
C ASN A 292 14.44 -8.62 -15.84
N ASP A 293 15.75 -8.50 -15.74
CA ASP A 293 16.49 -8.86 -14.53
C ASP A 293 16.18 -7.88 -13.40
N ARG A 294 15.84 -8.40 -12.24
CA ARG A 294 15.50 -7.63 -11.03
C ARG A 294 16.52 -7.97 -9.96
N ILE A 295 17.61 -7.22 -9.95
CA ILE A 295 18.78 -7.46 -9.12
C ILE A 295 18.68 -6.66 -7.83
N ILE A 296 18.93 -7.32 -6.70
CA ILE A 296 19.13 -6.71 -5.39
C ILE A 296 20.59 -6.92 -4.99
N GLN A 297 21.28 -5.82 -4.71
CA GLN A 297 22.62 -5.80 -4.17
C GLN A 297 22.59 -5.47 -2.68
N ASN A 298 23.30 -6.26 -1.87
CA ASN A 298 23.50 -6.04 -0.43
C ASN A 298 25.00 -6.12 -0.13
N GLY A 299 25.71 -4.98 -0.22
CA GLY A 299 27.16 -4.95 -0.19
C GLY A 299 27.74 -5.71 -1.38
N GLU A 300 28.46 -6.80 -1.11
CA GLU A 300 29.04 -7.68 -2.15
C GLU A 300 28.06 -8.78 -2.62
N GLU A 301 27.02 -9.03 -1.87
CA GLU A 301 26.02 -10.05 -2.20
C GLU A 301 25.05 -9.56 -3.27
N ILE A 302 24.86 -10.36 -4.32
CA ILE A 302 23.93 -10.09 -5.41
C ILE A 302 22.92 -11.24 -5.46
N ARG A 303 21.63 -10.88 -5.49
CA ARG A 303 20.53 -11.84 -5.66
C ARG A 303 19.45 -11.28 -6.56
N TYR A 304 18.55 -12.15 -7.04
CA TYR A 304 17.36 -11.74 -7.76
C TYR A 304 16.20 -11.46 -6.79
N LEU A 305 15.40 -10.48 -7.14
CA LEU A 305 14.13 -10.22 -6.45
C LEU A 305 13.16 -11.38 -6.72
N ASP A 306 12.64 -11.97 -5.67
CA ASP A 306 11.63 -13.04 -5.76
C ASP A 306 10.28 -12.51 -6.27
N LEU A 307 9.45 -13.42 -6.80
CA LEU A 307 8.04 -13.16 -7.06
C LEU A 307 7.33 -12.65 -5.78
N PRO A 308 6.33 -11.74 -5.93
CA PRO A 308 5.57 -11.25 -4.78
C PRO A 308 5.00 -12.38 -3.92
N LYS A 309 5.24 -12.30 -2.62
CA LYS A 309 4.78 -13.24 -1.59
C LYS A 309 3.60 -12.63 -0.84
N PRO A 310 2.78 -13.46 -0.15
CA PRO A 310 1.79 -12.97 0.79
C PRO A 310 2.43 -12.09 1.85
N ASP A 311 1.75 -11.00 2.21
CA ASP A 311 2.24 -10.04 3.19
C ASP A 311 2.58 -10.71 4.54
N GLN A 312 3.72 -10.35 5.07
CA GLN A 312 4.26 -10.95 6.31
C GLN A 312 3.39 -10.63 7.54
N ILE A 313 2.67 -9.51 7.56
CA ILE A 313 1.79 -9.14 8.68
C ILE A 313 0.72 -10.19 8.96
N ARG A 314 0.34 -10.97 7.94
CA ARG A 314 -0.66 -12.04 8.06
C ARG A 314 -0.21 -13.21 8.93
N LYS A 315 1.09 -13.33 9.25
CA LYS A 315 1.59 -14.27 10.25
C LYS A 315 1.07 -13.93 11.65
N ILE A 316 0.89 -12.64 11.94
CA ILE A 316 0.51 -12.11 13.25
C ILE A 316 -0.96 -11.69 13.28
N LEU A 317 -1.40 -10.96 12.27
CA LEU A 317 -2.79 -10.52 12.11
C LEU A 317 -3.52 -11.50 11.20
N ASN A 318 -4.08 -12.56 11.79
CA ASN A 318 -4.90 -13.54 11.09
C ASN A 318 -6.18 -13.84 11.86
N TYR A 319 -7.23 -14.26 11.17
CA TYR A 319 -8.54 -14.53 11.78
C TYR A 319 -8.51 -15.70 12.75
N THR A 320 -7.66 -16.70 12.54
CA THR A 320 -7.55 -17.89 13.38
C THR A 320 -7.01 -17.54 14.76
N ALA A 321 -5.97 -16.70 14.83
CA ALA A 321 -5.41 -16.22 16.10
C ALA A 321 -6.40 -15.35 16.90
N LYS A 322 -7.26 -14.56 16.20
CA LYS A 322 -8.27 -13.71 16.85
C LYS A 322 -9.46 -14.50 17.40
N MET A 323 -9.74 -15.68 16.86
CA MET A 323 -10.77 -16.61 17.41
C MET A 323 -10.25 -17.36 18.64
N ALA A 324 -8.98 -17.78 18.66
CA ALA A 324 -8.36 -18.48 19.80
C ALA A 324 -8.25 -17.58 21.06
N SER A 325 -8.00 -16.28 20.89
CA SER A 325 -7.89 -15.32 22.00
C SER A 325 -9.24 -14.86 22.60
N LYS A 326 -10.37 -15.29 22.04
CA LYS A 326 -11.73 -14.97 22.52
C LYS A 326 -12.47 -16.18 23.11
N GLY A 327 -11.81 -17.32 23.15
CA GLY A 327 -12.34 -18.57 23.71
C GLY A 327 -11.78 -18.91 25.11
N GLU A 328 -11.01 -17.99 25.75
CA GLU A 328 -10.57 -18.10 27.14
C GLU A 328 -11.33 -17.14 28.05
#